data_1de13efd5dd599ec2cfbba88b8b104a4
#
_entry.id   1de13efd5dd599ec2cfbba88b8b104a4
#
_cell.length_a   1.000
_cell.length_b   1.000
_cell.length_c   1.000
_cell.angle_alpha   90.00
_cell.angle_beta   90.00
_cell.angle_gamma   90.00
#
_symmetry.space_group_name_H-M   'P 1'
#
loop_
_entity.id
_entity.type
_entity.pdbx_description
1 polymer ?
#
loop_
_entity_poly.entity_id
_entity_poly.type
_entity_poly.pdbx_seq_one_letter_code
_entity_poly.pdbx_strand_id
1 'polypeptide(L)'
;MGSISSEEIISILKTEIENYDMVSKDQEVGTVIWVGDGIATIYGIEHAMYGEIVIFENGVRGMVQDIKRDQVGCIIFGKDTEIKEGTKVTRTKKKAGIPVGDAYLGRIINALGAPIDGKGEIKADDYRAIEQEAPGIVDRQSVKQPMETGILAIDSMFPIGRGQRELIIGDRQTGKTSIAVDTILNQKGKDVVCIYVAIGQKASTVAKLVNTLTKNGAMDYSIVLSSTASESASLQYIAPYAGTALAEYFMYKGKDVLIVYDDLSKHAVAYRALSLLLERSPGREAYPGDVFYLHSRLLERCLLYTSPSPRDRQKSR
;
A
#
# COMPACT_ATOMS: atom_id res chain seq x y z
N MET A 1 23.58 -12.58 -57.41
CA MET A 1 23.68 -12.60 -55.96
C MET A 1 25.05 -12.12 -55.59
N GLY A 2 25.19 -10.85 -55.18
CA GLY A 2 26.49 -10.28 -54.81
C GLY A 2 26.98 -10.90 -53.52
N SER A 3 28.18 -11.45 -53.54
CA SER A 3 28.87 -11.92 -52.32
C SER A 3 29.27 -10.69 -51.49
N ILE A 4 28.72 -10.57 -50.29
CA ILE A 4 29.14 -9.55 -49.32
C ILE A 4 30.64 -9.77 -49.05
N SER A 5 31.44 -8.72 -49.19
CA SER A 5 32.87 -8.83 -48.95
C SER A 5 33.20 -9.01 -47.47
N SER A 6 34.31 -9.66 -47.15
CA SER A 6 34.73 -9.83 -45.75
C SER A 6 34.93 -8.50 -45.02
N GLU A 7 35.24 -7.42 -45.71
CA GLU A 7 35.39 -6.07 -45.16
C GLU A 7 34.04 -5.43 -44.80
N GLU A 8 32.98 -5.68 -45.59
CA GLU A 8 31.63 -5.23 -45.30
C GLU A 8 31.06 -5.96 -44.07
N ILE A 9 31.31 -7.26 -43.92
CA ILE A 9 30.91 -8.01 -42.73
C ILE A 9 31.61 -7.49 -41.47
N ILE A 10 32.91 -7.18 -41.55
CA ILE A 10 33.66 -6.62 -40.43
C ILE A 10 33.17 -5.21 -40.05
N SER A 11 32.82 -4.38 -41.07
CA SER A 11 32.29 -3.05 -40.80
C SER A 11 30.90 -3.08 -40.13
N ILE A 12 30.04 -4.01 -40.58
CA ILE A 12 28.72 -4.22 -39.97
C ILE A 12 28.86 -4.73 -38.55
N LEU A 13 29.73 -5.70 -38.29
CA LEU A 13 29.99 -6.22 -36.95
C LEU A 13 30.59 -5.15 -36.00
N LYS A 14 31.51 -4.31 -36.50
CA LYS A 14 32.02 -3.19 -35.72
C LYS A 14 30.94 -2.18 -35.36
N THR A 15 30.10 -1.83 -36.32
CA THR A 15 28.99 -0.89 -36.07
C THR A 15 27.94 -1.47 -35.11
N GLU A 16 27.67 -2.78 -35.20
CA GLU A 16 26.78 -3.44 -34.23
C GLU A 16 27.38 -3.55 -32.82
N ILE A 17 28.70 -3.83 -32.72
CA ILE A 17 29.41 -3.87 -31.44
C ILE A 17 29.47 -2.45 -30.81
N GLU A 18 29.77 -1.41 -31.57
CA GLU A 18 29.77 -0.02 -31.12
C GLU A 18 28.37 0.45 -30.72
N ASN A 19 27.32 0.03 -31.42
CA ASN A 19 25.94 0.30 -31.04
C ASN A 19 25.48 -0.54 -29.82
N TYR A 20 26.03 -1.75 -29.67
CA TYR A 20 25.71 -2.61 -28.51
C TYR A 20 26.22 -2.03 -27.20
N ASP A 21 27.42 -1.43 -27.19
CA ASP A 21 27.97 -0.75 -26.03
C ASP A 21 27.20 0.56 -25.68
N MET A 22 26.55 1.20 -26.64
CA MET A 22 25.70 2.38 -26.38
C MET A 22 24.31 2.05 -25.83
N VAL A 23 23.86 0.80 -25.91
CA VAL A 23 22.53 0.35 -25.44
C VAL A 23 22.63 -0.44 -24.13
N SER A 24 23.82 -0.71 -23.62
CA SER A 24 24.02 -1.21 -22.25
C SER A 24 23.65 -0.12 -21.23
N LYS A 25 22.40 0.34 -21.24
CA LYS A 25 21.78 0.90 -20.04
C LYS A 25 21.65 -0.26 -19.06
N ASP A 26 22.24 -0.09 -17.90
CA ASP A 26 22.16 -0.85 -16.65
C ASP A 26 20.76 -1.37 -16.27
N GLN A 27 20.03 -1.98 -17.17
CA GLN A 27 18.77 -2.65 -16.89
C GLN A 27 19.05 -4.13 -16.67
N GLU A 28 19.14 -4.48 -15.41
CA GLU A 28 19.22 -5.86 -15.00
C GLU A 28 17.89 -6.54 -15.35
N VAL A 29 17.95 -7.55 -16.20
CA VAL A 29 16.79 -8.30 -16.70
C VAL A 29 16.86 -9.70 -16.13
N GLY A 30 15.82 -10.08 -15.39
CA GLY A 30 15.66 -11.43 -14.86
C GLY A 30 14.68 -12.25 -15.69
N THR A 31 14.56 -13.51 -15.30
CA THR A 31 13.65 -14.48 -15.91
C THR A 31 12.80 -15.13 -14.83
N VAL A 32 11.51 -15.25 -15.07
CA VAL A 32 10.58 -15.98 -14.18
C VAL A 32 10.90 -17.47 -14.24
N ILE A 33 11.21 -18.09 -13.11
CA ILE A 33 11.44 -19.52 -12.99
C ILE A 33 10.22 -20.28 -12.44
N TRP A 34 9.34 -19.58 -11.71
CA TRP A 34 8.09 -20.11 -11.22
C TRP A 34 7.07 -18.98 -11.04
N VAL A 35 5.80 -19.28 -11.31
CA VAL A 35 4.68 -18.35 -11.10
C VAL A 35 3.45 -19.11 -10.63
N GLY A 36 2.76 -18.58 -9.63
CA GLY A 36 1.50 -19.12 -9.11
C GLY A 36 0.95 -18.30 -7.97
N ASP A 37 -0.38 -18.28 -7.84
CA ASP A 37 -1.12 -17.67 -6.73
C ASP A 37 -0.72 -16.19 -6.44
N GLY A 38 -0.39 -15.43 -7.49
CA GLY A 38 -0.02 -14.01 -7.35
C GLY A 38 1.43 -13.77 -6.93
N ILE A 39 2.29 -14.79 -6.99
CA ILE A 39 3.74 -14.69 -6.72
C ILE A 39 4.53 -15.18 -7.93
N ALA A 40 5.67 -14.56 -8.17
CA ALA A 40 6.67 -15.03 -9.12
C ALA A 40 8.03 -15.16 -8.43
N THR A 41 8.74 -16.23 -8.75
CA THR A 41 10.16 -16.39 -8.41
C THR A 41 10.99 -16.05 -9.65
N ILE A 42 11.95 -15.16 -9.48
CA ILE A 42 12.72 -14.55 -10.56
C ILE A 42 14.20 -14.86 -10.33
N TYR A 43 14.89 -15.25 -11.39
CA TYR A 43 16.34 -15.44 -11.44
C TYR A 43 17.00 -14.31 -12.23
N GLY A 44 18.22 -13.89 -11.87
CA GLY A 44 19.03 -12.95 -12.64
C GLY A 44 18.81 -11.47 -12.32
N ILE A 45 18.17 -11.14 -11.19
CA ILE A 45 18.07 -9.77 -10.65
C ILE A 45 18.71 -9.70 -9.26
N GLU A 46 20.00 -9.99 -9.18
CA GLU A 46 20.73 -10.17 -7.91
C GLU A 46 20.82 -8.88 -7.08
N HIS A 47 20.79 -7.71 -7.72
CA HIS A 47 20.86 -6.43 -7.03
C HIS A 47 19.48 -5.82 -6.72
N ALA A 48 18.39 -6.61 -6.85
CA ALA A 48 17.05 -6.15 -6.52
C ALA A 48 16.95 -5.77 -5.04
N MET A 49 16.23 -4.69 -4.76
CA MET A 49 16.01 -4.20 -3.39
C MET A 49 14.65 -4.67 -2.88
N TYR A 50 14.56 -4.93 -1.58
CA TYR A 50 13.26 -5.16 -0.93
C TYR A 50 12.30 -3.99 -1.15
N GLY A 51 11.07 -4.28 -1.57
CA GLY A 51 10.07 -3.27 -1.91
C GLY A 51 10.26 -2.59 -3.26
N GLU A 52 11.23 -3.04 -4.08
CA GLU A 52 11.43 -2.52 -5.43
C GLU A 52 10.33 -2.98 -6.38
N ILE A 53 9.87 -2.09 -7.27
CA ILE A 53 8.97 -2.44 -8.38
C ILE A 53 9.77 -3.08 -9.50
N VAL A 54 9.25 -4.20 -9.98
CA VAL A 54 9.68 -4.86 -11.21
C VAL A 54 8.54 -4.86 -12.23
N ILE A 55 8.90 -4.86 -13.51
CA ILE A 55 7.93 -4.87 -14.61
C ILE A 55 8.14 -6.14 -15.43
N PHE A 56 7.10 -6.94 -15.57
CA PHE A 56 7.06 -8.11 -16.42
C PHE A 56 6.90 -7.68 -17.89
N GLU A 57 7.34 -8.52 -18.82
CA GLU A 57 7.31 -8.26 -20.26
C GLU A 57 5.92 -7.86 -20.78
N ASN A 58 4.86 -8.38 -20.18
CA ASN A 58 3.46 -8.03 -20.48
C ASN A 58 2.97 -6.71 -19.85
N GLY A 59 3.85 -5.95 -19.18
CA GLY A 59 3.53 -4.69 -18.51
C GLY A 59 2.94 -4.82 -17.10
N VAL A 60 2.69 -6.04 -16.62
CA VAL A 60 2.24 -6.26 -15.24
C VAL A 60 3.37 -5.84 -14.29
N ARG A 61 2.99 -5.23 -13.17
CA ARG A 61 3.92 -4.79 -12.13
C ARG A 61 3.97 -5.81 -11.00
N GLY A 62 5.12 -5.93 -10.38
CA GLY A 62 5.29 -6.69 -9.16
C GLY A 62 6.18 -5.95 -8.19
N MET A 63 6.24 -6.43 -6.94
CA MET A 63 7.10 -5.89 -5.90
C MET A 63 7.94 -7.00 -5.28
N VAL A 64 9.22 -6.73 -5.14
CA VAL A 64 10.18 -7.64 -4.50
C VAL A 64 9.86 -7.77 -3.00
N GLN A 65 9.63 -8.99 -2.52
CA GLN A 65 9.27 -9.28 -1.13
C GLN A 65 10.20 -10.27 -0.44
N ASP A 66 10.94 -11.05 -1.21
CA ASP A 66 11.90 -12.00 -0.66
C ASP A 66 13.15 -12.03 -1.53
N ILE A 67 14.31 -12.01 -0.90
CA ILE A 67 15.61 -12.04 -1.58
C ILE A 67 16.40 -13.20 -1.03
N LYS A 68 16.57 -14.23 -1.83
CA LYS A 68 17.42 -15.38 -1.55
C LYS A 68 18.74 -15.24 -2.35
N ARG A 69 19.68 -16.13 -2.13
CA ARG A 69 21.01 -16.07 -2.77
C ARG A 69 20.96 -16.06 -4.29
N ASP A 70 20.10 -16.91 -4.86
CA ASP A 70 20.08 -17.16 -6.32
C ASP A 70 18.71 -16.82 -6.94
N GLN A 71 17.74 -16.32 -6.14
CA GLN A 71 16.40 -16.05 -6.61
C GLN A 71 15.70 -14.96 -5.80
N VAL A 72 14.79 -14.28 -6.43
CA VAL A 72 14.01 -13.19 -5.84
C VAL A 72 12.53 -13.52 -5.91
N GLY A 73 11.86 -13.53 -4.75
CA GLY A 73 10.41 -13.68 -4.63
C GLY A 73 9.71 -12.35 -4.81
N CYS A 74 8.77 -12.30 -5.74
CA CYS A 74 8.04 -11.09 -6.11
C CYS A 74 6.54 -11.32 -5.98
N ILE A 75 5.81 -10.38 -5.36
CA ILE A 75 4.34 -10.38 -5.40
C ILE A 75 3.85 -9.64 -6.63
N ILE A 76 2.83 -10.18 -7.30
CA ILE A 76 2.30 -9.66 -8.56
C ILE A 76 1.11 -8.75 -8.28
N PHE A 77 1.09 -7.56 -8.90
CA PHE A 77 0.00 -6.59 -8.83
C PHE A 77 -0.92 -6.67 -10.04
N GLY A 78 -1.59 -7.78 -10.21
CA GLY A 78 -2.48 -7.99 -11.34
C GLY A 78 -2.85 -9.46 -11.51
N LYS A 79 -3.27 -9.80 -12.72
CA LYS A 79 -3.55 -11.20 -13.09
C LYS A 79 -2.23 -11.90 -13.39
N ASP A 80 -1.96 -12.97 -12.69
CA ASP A 80 -0.81 -13.85 -12.88
C ASP A 80 -0.97 -14.78 -14.10
N THR A 81 -2.20 -14.96 -14.60
CA THR A 81 -2.52 -15.85 -15.72
C THR A 81 -1.81 -15.50 -17.04
N GLU A 82 -1.33 -14.27 -17.18
CA GLU A 82 -0.61 -13.80 -18.35
C GLU A 82 0.93 -13.91 -18.22
N ILE A 83 1.41 -14.30 -17.04
CA ILE A 83 2.85 -14.48 -16.76
C ILE A 83 3.16 -15.98 -16.81
N LYS A 84 4.20 -16.35 -17.50
CA LYS A 84 4.65 -17.73 -17.65
C LYS A 84 6.11 -17.86 -17.21
N GLU A 85 6.52 -19.10 -16.94
CA GLU A 85 7.93 -19.40 -16.80
C GLU A 85 8.68 -19.00 -18.07
N GLY A 86 9.86 -18.41 -17.91
CA GLY A 86 10.63 -17.84 -19.00
C GLY A 86 10.29 -16.38 -19.34
N THR A 87 9.21 -15.80 -18.80
CA THR A 87 8.89 -14.38 -19.01
C THR A 87 10.00 -13.47 -18.47
N LYS A 88 10.38 -12.47 -19.23
CA LYS A 88 11.40 -11.49 -18.84
C LYS A 88 10.84 -10.49 -17.84
N VAL A 89 11.68 -10.10 -16.88
CA VAL A 89 11.35 -9.15 -15.82
C VAL A 89 12.45 -8.10 -15.74
N THR A 90 12.06 -6.82 -15.78
CA THR A 90 12.99 -5.70 -15.73
C THR A 90 12.87 -4.97 -14.41
N ARG A 91 13.99 -4.65 -13.79
CA ARG A 91 14.06 -3.81 -12.57
C ARG A 91 13.77 -2.36 -12.91
N THR A 92 13.08 -1.68 -12.00
CA THR A 92 12.83 -0.24 -12.12
C THR A 92 13.77 0.62 -11.26
N LYS A 93 14.47 0.02 -10.32
CA LYS A 93 15.28 0.71 -9.27
C LYS A 93 14.44 1.69 -8.44
N LYS A 94 13.10 1.58 -8.46
CA LYS A 94 12.16 2.44 -7.73
C LYS A 94 11.40 1.61 -6.69
N LYS A 95 11.27 2.16 -5.48
CA LYS A 95 10.42 1.55 -4.46
C LYS A 95 8.94 1.60 -4.88
N ALA A 96 8.19 0.60 -4.47
CA ALA A 96 6.74 0.57 -4.65
C ALA A 96 6.09 1.80 -4.01
N GLY A 97 5.18 2.42 -4.73
CA GLY A 97 4.52 3.63 -4.26
C GLY A 97 3.16 3.81 -4.91
N ILE A 98 2.47 4.85 -4.47
CA ILE A 98 1.15 5.25 -4.95
C ILE A 98 1.21 6.70 -5.43
N PRO A 99 0.51 7.05 -6.51
CA PRO A 99 0.31 8.44 -6.88
C PRO A 99 -0.57 9.13 -5.83
N VAL A 100 -0.21 10.36 -5.46
CA VAL A 100 -0.90 11.15 -4.43
C VAL A 100 -1.20 12.56 -4.94
N GLY A 101 -2.19 13.23 -4.36
CA GLY A 101 -2.58 14.57 -4.77
C GLY A 101 -3.90 15.01 -4.16
N ASP A 102 -4.18 16.30 -4.21
CA ASP A 102 -5.45 16.86 -3.72
C ASP A 102 -6.64 16.39 -4.56
N ALA A 103 -6.42 16.05 -5.84
CA ALA A 103 -7.44 15.53 -6.75
C ALA A 103 -7.99 14.14 -6.34
N TYR A 104 -7.39 13.48 -5.35
CA TYR A 104 -7.88 12.23 -4.78
C TYR A 104 -9.07 12.42 -3.83
N LEU A 105 -9.32 13.63 -3.33
CA LEU A 105 -10.50 13.93 -2.51
C LEU A 105 -11.79 13.65 -3.29
N GLY A 106 -12.76 13.03 -2.65
CA GLY A 106 -14.02 12.64 -3.27
C GLY A 106 -13.96 11.42 -4.18
N ARG A 107 -12.82 10.73 -4.27
CA ARG A 107 -12.60 9.62 -5.18
C ARG A 107 -12.59 8.27 -4.47
N ILE A 108 -12.89 7.24 -5.26
CA ILE A 108 -12.76 5.83 -4.85
C ILE A 108 -11.67 5.20 -5.71
N ILE A 109 -10.66 4.66 -5.05
CA ILE A 109 -9.47 4.13 -5.68
C ILE A 109 -9.17 2.68 -5.25
N ASN A 110 -8.40 1.98 -6.05
CA ASN A 110 -7.86 0.67 -5.68
C ASN A 110 -6.52 0.81 -4.91
N ALA A 111 -5.94 -0.30 -4.50
CA ALA A 111 -4.68 -0.34 -3.76
C ALA A 111 -3.46 0.21 -4.54
N LEU A 112 -3.55 0.37 -5.85
CA LEU A 112 -2.52 0.95 -6.71
C LEU A 112 -2.74 2.45 -7.01
N GLY A 113 -3.80 3.06 -6.44
CA GLY A 113 -4.17 4.45 -6.67
C GLY A 113 -4.95 4.72 -7.96
N ALA A 114 -5.36 3.68 -8.69
CA ALA A 114 -6.19 3.83 -9.86
C ALA A 114 -7.67 4.05 -9.47
N PRO A 115 -8.39 4.98 -10.13
CA PRO A 115 -9.79 5.24 -9.84
C PRO A 115 -10.68 4.06 -10.24
N ILE A 116 -11.66 3.74 -9.39
CA ILE A 116 -12.66 2.69 -9.63
C ILE A 116 -14.10 3.23 -9.56
N ASP A 117 -14.25 4.55 -9.48
CA ASP A 117 -15.53 5.25 -9.36
C ASP A 117 -16.17 5.67 -10.67
N GLY A 118 -15.54 5.37 -11.81
CA GLY A 118 -16.04 5.74 -13.14
C GLY A 118 -15.94 7.24 -13.48
N LYS A 119 -15.32 8.07 -12.63
CA LYS A 119 -15.19 9.52 -12.84
C LYS A 119 -13.97 9.94 -13.67
N GLY A 120 -13.33 8.98 -14.36
CA GLY A 120 -12.13 9.23 -15.17
C GLY A 120 -10.83 9.25 -14.36
N GLU A 121 -9.72 9.45 -15.05
CA GLU A 121 -8.38 9.44 -14.46
C GLU A 121 -8.19 10.58 -13.45
N ILE A 122 -7.31 10.34 -12.47
CA ILE A 122 -6.94 11.30 -11.45
C ILE A 122 -5.57 11.86 -11.80
N LYS A 123 -5.46 13.19 -11.89
CA LYS A 123 -4.17 13.83 -12.05
C LYS A 123 -3.46 13.84 -10.69
N ALA A 124 -2.40 13.07 -10.58
CA ALA A 124 -1.55 13.06 -9.39
C ALA A 124 -0.65 14.30 -9.36
N ASP A 125 -0.39 14.80 -8.15
CA ASP A 125 0.56 15.89 -7.93
C ASP A 125 1.97 15.33 -7.68
N ASP A 126 2.07 14.15 -7.04
CA ASP A 126 3.32 13.54 -6.63
C ASP A 126 3.18 12.00 -6.56
N TYR A 127 4.29 11.33 -6.28
CA TYR A 127 4.36 9.88 -6.10
C TYR A 127 5.04 9.55 -4.77
N ARG A 128 4.35 8.80 -3.90
CA ARG A 128 4.86 8.50 -2.57
C ARG A 128 5.06 7.01 -2.37
N ALA A 129 6.22 6.62 -1.81
CA ALA A 129 6.50 5.22 -1.50
C ALA A 129 5.49 4.67 -0.47
N ILE A 130 5.00 3.44 -0.70
CA ILE A 130 4.07 2.78 0.22
C ILE A 130 4.76 2.33 1.51
N GLU A 131 6.06 2.06 1.47
CA GLU A 131 6.84 1.76 2.66
C GLU A 131 7.84 2.89 2.93
N GLN A 132 7.72 3.50 4.11
CA GLN A 132 8.60 4.54 4.62
C GLN A 132 8.82 4.35 6.12
N GLU A 133 9.89 4.91 6.62
CA GLU A 133 10.14 4.97 8.06
C GLU A 133 9.16 5.92 8.74
N ALA A 134 8.79 5.60 9.97
CA ALA A 134 7.97 6.47 10.80
C ALA A 134 8.77 7.70 11.24
N PRO A 135 8.10 8.84 11.52
CA PRO A 135 8.73 10.03 12.08
C PRO A 135 9.46 9.71 13.39
N GLY A 136 10.66 10.28 13.56
CA GLY A 136 11.45 10.13 14.76
C GLY A 136 10.77 10.72 16.01
N ILE A 137 11.28 10.37 17.21
CA ILE A 137 10.71 10.86 18.47
C ILE A 137 10.82 12.37 18.59
N VAL A 138 11.90 12.95 18.05
CA VAL A 138 12.18 14.40 18.10
C VAL A 138 11.20 15.20 17.23
N ASP A 139 10.69 14.59 16.15
CA ASP A 139 9.78 15.21 15.21
C ASP A 139 8.32 15.21 15.69
N ARG A 140 8.06 14.54 16.81
CA ARG A 140 6.70 14.36 17.34
C ARG A 140 6.34 15.42 18.35
N GLN A 141 5.07 15.83 18.33
CA GLN A 141 4.48 16.78 19.28
C GLN A 141 3.53 16.08 20.27
N SER A 142 3.25 16.71 21.40
CA SER A 142 2.24 16.22 22.34
C SER A 142 0.83 16.43 21.78
N VAL A 143 -0.05 15.44 21.98
CA VAL A 143 -1.47 15.54 21.60
C VAL A 143 -2.15 16.62 22.49
N LYS A 144 -2.77 17.61 21.84
CA LYS A 144 -3.40 18.75 22.51
C LYS A 144 -4.86 18.96 22.11
N GLN A 145 -5.26 18.47 20.93
CA GLN A 145 -6.60 18.71 20.38
C GLN A 145 -7.41 17.42 20.36
N PRO A 146 -8.67 17.43 20.84
CA PRO A 146 -9.54 16.27 20.74
C PRO A 146 -10.02 16.07 19.29
N MET A 147 -10.22 14.80 18.93
CA MET A 147 -10.98 14.39 17.76
C MET A 147 -12.41 14.13 18.20
N GLU A 148 -13.35 14.93 17.75
CA GLU A 148 -14.75 14.74 18.07
C GLU A 148 -15.35 13.65 17.21
N THR A 149 -15.68 12.50 17.81
CA THR A 149 -16.28 11.36 17.09
C THR A 149 -17.79 11.57 16.86
N GLY A 150 -18.43 12.42 17.63
CA GLY A 150 -19.89 12.59 17.68
C GLY A 150 -20.60 11.49 18.46
N ILE A 151 -19.86 10.58 19.08
CA ILE A 151 -20.39 9.50 19.91
C ILE A 151 -20.18 9.89 21.38
N LEU A 152 -21.28 10.24 22.07
CA LEU A 152 -21.23 10.78 23.42
C LEU A 152 -20.40 9.91 24.37
N ALA A 153 -20.53 8.60 24.30
CA ALA A 153 -19.79 7.69 25.17
C ALA A 153 -18.27 7.76 24.97
N ILE A 154 -17.82 7.97 23.75
CA ILE A 154 -16.38 8.10 23.44
C ILE A 154 -15.91 9.48 23.84
N ASP A 155 -16.56 10.52 23.33
CA ASP A 155 -16.12 11.91 23.49
C ASP A 155 -16.12 12.39 24.95
N SER A 156 -17.03 11.85 25.79
CA SER A 156 -17.11 12.23 27.21
C SER A 156 -16.23 11.40 28.14
N MET A 157 -16.04 10.10 27.84
CA MET A 157 -15.33 9.20 28.77
C MET A 157 -13.91 8.88 28.34
N PHE A 158 -13.70 8.71 27.03
CA PHE A 158 -12.42 8.31 26.46
C PHE A 158 -12.11 9.11 25.17
N PRO A 159 -11.98 10.45 25.27
CA PRO A 159 -11.80 11.29 24.10
C PRO A 159 -10.52 10.90 23.34
N ILE A 160 -10.67 10.77 22.03
CA ILE A 160 -9.56 10.50 21.12
C ILE A 160 -8.91 11.84 20.78
N GLY A 161 -7.59 11.90 20.81
CA GLY A 161 -6.86 13.09 20.39
C GLY A 161 -6.39 13.02 18.93
N ARG A 162 -6.30 14.15 18.27
CA ARG A 162 -5.67 14.23 16.94
C ARG A 162 -4.21 13.80 17.05
N GLY A 163 -3.83 12.78 16.28
CA GLY A 163 -2.53 12.12 16.35
C GLY A 163 -2.50 10.88 17.27
N GLN A 164 -3.65 10.37 17.73
CA GLN A 164 -3.75 9.10 18.45
C GLN A 164 -4.17 7.94 17.54
N ARG A 165 -3.92 6.73 18.02
CA ARG A 165 -4.36 5.46 17.44
C ARG A 165 -5.41 4.87 18.37
N GLU A 166 -6.52 4.43 17.78
CA GLU A 166 -7.56 3.72 18.52
C GLU A 166 -7.86 2.37 17.87
N LEU A 167 -8.00 1.36 18.70
CA LEU A 167 -8.41 0.03 18.28
C LEU A 167 -9.89 -0.18 18.58
N ILE A 168 -10.68 -0.41 17.55
CA ILE A 168 -12.07 -0.85 17.69
C ILE A 168 -12.08 -2.38 17.56
N ILE A 169 -12.26 -3.07 18.68
CA ILE A 169 -12.29 -4.54 18.74
C ILE A 169 -13.68 -5.04 19.13
N GLY A 170 -14.07 -6.17 18.57
CA GLY A 170 -15.36 -6.80 18.85
C GLY A 170 -15.67 -7.89 17.82
N ASP A 171 -16.69 -8.69 18.10
CA ASP A 171 -17.17 -9.75 17.23
C ASP A 171 -17.76 -9.23 15.92
N ARG A 172 -18.10 -10.14 15.01
CA ARG A 172 -18.76 -9.79 13.76
C ARG A 172 -20.11 -9.13 14.03
N GLN A 173 -20.44 -8.09 13.25
CA GLN A 173 -21.74 -7.38 13.32
C GLN A 173 -22.01 -6.62 14.63
N THR A 174 -20.99 -6.30 15.41
CA THR A 174 -21.11 -5.52 16.65
C THR A 174 -21.11 -4.00 16.46
N GLY A 175 -21.12 -3.52 15.22
CA GLY A 175 -21.18 -2.08 14.92
C GLY A 175 -19.83 -1.39 14.80
N LYS A 176 -18.70 -2.10 14.70
CA LYS A 176 -17.35 -1.51 14.54
C LYS A 176 -17.27 -0.52 13.38
N THR A 177 -17.72 -0.94 12.19
CA THR A 177 -17.76 -0.09 11.00
C THR A 177 -18.67 1.13 11.19
N SER A 178 -19.78 1.00 11.92
CA SER A 178 -20.69 2.14 12.20
C SER A 178 -19.99 3.22 13.02
N ILE A 179 -19.22 2.86 14.05
CA ILE A 179 -18.43 3.81 14.84
C ILE A 179 -17.46 4.59 13.93
N ALA A 180 -16.75 3.92 13.07
CA ALA A 180 -15.82 4.54 12.14
C ALA A 180 -16.53 5.48 11.14
N VAL A 181 -17.66 5.04 10.58
CA VAL A 181 -18.44 5.83 9.62
C VAL A 181 -19.04 7.07 10.28
N ASP A 182 -19.63 6.92 11.48
CA ASP A 182 -20.21 8.05 12.23
C ASP A 182 -19.13 9.08 12.59
N THR A 183 -17.93 8.60 12.96
CA THR A 183 -16.78 9.49 13.19
C THR A 183 -16.40 10.27 11.94
N ILE A 184 -16.36 9.63 10.75
CA ILE A 184 -16.11 10.31 9.48
C ILE A 184 -17.19 11.35 9.20
N LEU A 185 -18.47 10.99 9.34
CA LEU A 185 -19.60 11.90 9.10
C LEU A 185 -19.52 13.14 9.99
N ASN A 186 -19.06 12.97 11.22
CA ASN A 186 -18.93 14.06 12.19
C ASN A 186 -17.73 14.99 11.93
N GLN A 187 -16.84 14.67 10.98
CA GLN A 187 -15.73 15.58 10.59
C GLN A 187 -16.15 16.69 9.64
N LYS A 188 -17.40 16.74 9.19
CA LYS A 188 -17.90 17.78 8.31
C LYS A 188 -17.66 19.18 8.89
N GLY A 189 -16.93 20.02 8.15
CA GLY A 189 -16.60 21.39 8.57
C GLY A 189 -15.50 21.53 9.62
N LYS A 190 -14.76 20.45 9.94
CA LYS A 190 -13.69 20.45 10.96
C LYS A 190 -12.27 20.43 10.35
N ASP A 191 -12.14 20.64 9.05
CA ASP A 191 -10.87 20.64 8.30
C ASP A 191 -10.03 19.36 8.50
N VAL A 192 -10.71 18.21 8.57
CA VAL A 192 -10.08 16.90 8.67
C VAL A 192 -10.29 16.12 7.37
N VAL A 193 -9.21 15.63 6.78
CA VAL A 193 -9.27 14.72 5.64
C VAL A 193 -9.51 13.31 6.16
N CYS A 194 -10.50 12.61 5.62
CA CYS A 194 -10.83 11.26 6.02
C CYS A 194 -10.40 10.25 4.94
N ILE A 195 -9.73 9.20 5.33
CA ILE A 195 -9.33 8.10 4.43
C ILE A 195 -9.88 6.80 4.98
N TYR A 196 -10.75 6.15 4.21
CA TYR A 196 -11.29 4.85 4.57
C TYR A 196 -10.64 3.77 3.73
N VAL A 197 -9.93 2.84 4.35
CA VAL A 197 -9.25 1.73 3.71
C VAL A 197 -10.03 0.44 3.96
N ALA A 198 -10.78 0.01 2.95
CA ALA A 198 -11.53 -1.25 2.97
C ALA A 198 -10.61 -2.40 2.53
N ILE A 199 -10.32 -3.33 3.43
CA ILE A 199 -9.41 -4.45 3.20
C ILE A 199 -10.18 -5.76 3.18
N GLY A 200 -10.18 -6.47 2.06
CA GLY A 200 -10.84 -7.77 1.91
C GLY A 200 -12.36 -7.72 2.16
N GLN A 201 -12.98 -6.58 1.97
CA GLN A 201 -14.42 -6.40 2.14
C GLN A 201 -15.20 -6.82 0.88
N LYS A 202 -16.47 -7.16 1.05
CA LYS A 202 -17.35 -7.40 -0.10
C LYS A 202 -17.62 -6.08 -0.84
N ALA A 203 -17.58 -6.08 -2.16
CA ALA A 203 -17.85 -4.90 -2.99
C ALA A 203 -19.20 -4.25 -2.64
N SER A 204 -20.23 -5.04 -2.34
CA SER A 204 -21.55 -4.53 -1.90
C SER A 204 -21.51 -3.77 -0.57
N THR A 205 -20.61 -4.14 0.34
CA THR A 205 -20.43 -3.43 1.62
C THR A 205 -19.75 -2.08 1.39
N VAL A 206 -18.72 -2.06 0.54
CA VAL A 206 -18.03 -0.82 0.15
C VAL A 206 -19.00 0.12 -0.58
N ALA A 207 -19.82 -0.39 -1.49
CA ALA A 207 -20.84 0.40 -2.19
C ALA A 207 -21.86 1.04 -1.23
N LYS A 208 -22.33 0.31 -0.22
CA LYS A 208 -23.23 0.84 0.82
C LYS A 208 -22.54 1.96 1.63
N LEU A 209 -21.29 1.77 2.02
CA LEU A 209 -20.49 2.76 2.71
C LEU A 209 -20.39 4.05 1.88
N VAL A 210 -19.97 3.94 0.63
CA VAL A 210 -19.83 5.06 -0.31
C VAL A 210 -21.17 5.81 -0.46
N ASN A 211 -22.27 5.08 -0.64
CA ASN A 211 -23.60 5.69 -0.72
C ASN A 211 -23.97 6.46 0.56
N THR A 212 -23.60 5.94 1.74
CA THR A 212 -23.83 6.63 3.01
C THR A 212 -23.00 7.91 3.11
N LEU A 213 -21.71 7.85 2.76
CA LEU A 213 -20.83 9.02 2.75
C LEU A 213 -21.31 10.08 1.76
N THR A 214 -21.72 9.66 0.55
CA THR A 214 -22.20 10.56 -0.51
C THR A 214 -23.51 11.26 -0.10
N LYS A 215 -24.47 10.53 0.44
CA LYS A 215 -25.77 11.10 0.89
C LYS A 215 -25.61 12.15 1.97
N ASN A 216 -24.58 12.02 2.82
CA ASN A 216 -24.30 12.96 3.91
C ASN A 216 -23.30 14.06 3.51
N GLY A 217 -22.83 14.08 2.25
CA GLY A 217 -21.84 15.05 1.78
C GLY A 217 -20.44 14.86 2.39
N ALA A 218 -20.13 13.66 2.86
CA ALA A 218 -18.83 13.35 3.47
C ALA A 218 -17.77 12.98 2.43
N MET A 219 -18.16 12.70 1.19
CA MET A 219 -17.18 12.43 0.14
C MET A 219 -16.30 13.64 -0.21
N ASP A 220 -16.78 14.87 0.01
CA ASP A 220 -16.04 16.09 -0.33
C ASP A 220 -14.68 16.20 0.41
N TYR A 221 -14.60 15.61 1.59
CA TYR A 221 -13.40 15.59 2.43
C TYR A 221 -12.87 14.17 2.68
N SER A 222 -13.38 13.17 1.93
CA SER A 222 -13.03 11.76 2.14
C SER A 222 -12.47 11.12 0.89
N ILE A 223 -11.62 10.10 1.10
CA ILE A 223 -11.10 9.21 0.07
C ILE A 223 -11.41 7.79 0.50
N VAL A 224 -11.91 6.96 -0.42
CA VAL A 224 -12.14 5.54 -0.15
C VAL A 224 -11.16 4.72 -0.97
N LEU A 225 -10.27 4.00 -0.29
CA LEU A 225 -9.39 3.01 -0.90
C LEU A 225 -10.00 1.63 -0.69
N SER A 226 -10.25 0.93 -1.76
CA SER A 226 -10.89 -0.39 -1.71
C SER A 226 -9.99 -1.46 -2.29
N SER A 227 -9.75 -2.49 -1.49
CA SER A 227 -9.22 -3.78 -1.94
C SER A 227 -10.21 -4.85 -1.53
N THR A 228 -10.98 -5.34 -2.50
CA THR A 228 -12.10 -6.26 -2.23
C THR A 228 -11.63 -7.69 -1.95
N ALA A 229 -12.53 -8.50 -1.36
CA ALA A 229 -12.25 -9.91 -1.08
C ALA A 229 -12.02 -10.77 -2.34
N SER A 230 -12.38 -10.28 -3.51
CA SER A 230 -12.15 -10.95 -4.80
C SER A 230 -10.80 -10.60 -5.43
N GLU A 231 -10.08 -9.63 -4.87
CA GLU A 231 -8.75 -9.27 -5.33
C GLU A 231 -7.67 -10.18 -4.72
N SER A 232 -6.49 -10.17 -5.34
CA SER A 232 -5.36 -10.98 -4.87
C SER A 232 -4.92 -10.60 -3.45
N ALA A 233 -4.32 -11.55 -2.75
CA ALA A 233 -3.72 -11.30 -1.44
C ALA A 233 -2.66 -10.20 -1.50
N SER A 234 -1.96 -10.05 -2.62
CA SER A 234 -0.97 -8.99 -2.86
C SER A 234 -1.57 -7.59 -2.78
N LEU A 235 -2.74 -7.37 -3.41
CA LEU A 235 -3.43 -6.07 -3.37
C LEU A 235 -4.02 -5.78 -1.99
N GLN A 236 -4.57 -6.80 -1.32
CA GLN A 236 -5.05 -6.66 0.06
C GLN A 236 -3.91 -6.35 1.03
N TYR A 237 -2.71 -6.90 0.80
CA TYR A 237 -1.52 -6.64 1.61
C TYR A 237 -1.03 -5.20 1.47
N ILE A 238 -0.98 -4.64 0.26
CA ILE A 238 -0.49 -3.27 0.07
C ILE A 238 -1.52 -2.19 0.40
N ALA A 239 -2.81 -2.51 0.43
CA ALA A 239 -3.89 -1.54 0.62
C ALA A 239 -3.71 -0.62 1.84
N PRO A 240 -3.42 -1.11 3.06
CA PRO A 240 -3.22 -0.22 4.21
C PRO A 240 -1.97 0.66 4.06
N TYR A 241 -0.90 0.18 3.46
CA TYR A 241 0.31 0.97 3.20
C TYR A 241 0.06 2.06 2.17
N ALA A 242 -0.70 1.76 1.13
CA ALA A 242 -1.12 2.73 0.12
C ALA A 242 -2.01 3.83 0.73
N GLY A 243 -2.99 3.44 1.57
CA GLY A 243 -3.81 4.39 2.33
C GLY A 243 -2.99 5.26 3.27
N THR A 244 -1.99 4.68 3.94
CA THR A 244 -1.06 5.43 4.81
C THR A 244 -0.23 6.43 4.00
N ALA A 245 0.35 6.04 2.87
CA ALA A 245 1.13 6.94 2.02
C ALA A 245 0.29 8.13 1.53
N LEU A 246 -0.99 7.89 1.23
CA LEU A 246 -1.93 8.95 0.88
C LEU A 246 -2.25 9.86 2.08
N ALA A 247 -2.42 9.29 3.27
CA ALA A 247 -2.62 10.05 4.52
C ALA A 247 -1.43 10.95 4.84
N GLU A 248 -0.22 10.40 4.70
CA GLU A 248 1.03 11.15 4.91
C GLU A 248 1.17 12.35 3.97
N TYR A 249 0.70 12.25 2.72
CA TYR A 249 0.72 13.40 1.80
C TYR A 249 -0.03 14.61 2.37
N PHE A 250 -1.23 14.41 2.91
CA PHE A 250 -2.01 15.47 3.55
C PHE A 250 -1.41 15.89 4.90
N MET A 251 -0.94 14.94 5.69
CA MET A 251 -0.31 15.19 6.98
C MET A 251 0.93 16.08 6.85
N TYR A 252 1.80 15.83 5.88
CA TYR A 252 3.00 16.67 5.62
C TYR A 252 2.66 18.03 4.99
N LYS A 253 1.44 18.20 4.48
CA LYS A 253 0.89 19.51 4.11
C LYS A 253 0.29 20.29 5.31
N GLY A 254 0.38 19.72 6.52
CA GLY A 254 -0.14 20.33 7.75
C GLY A 254 -1.64 20.15 7.96
N LYS A 255 -2.29 19.22 7.24
CA LYS A 255 -3.70 18.88 7.45
C LYS A 255 -3.85 17.77 8.47
N ASP A 256 -4.92 17.82 9.25
CA ASP A 256 -5.33 16.70 10.10
C ASP A 256 -5.96 15.60 9.25
N VAL A 257 -5.56 14.36 9.53
CA VAL A 257 -6.04 13.20 8.76
C VAL A 257 -6.61 12.14 9.71
N LEU A 258 -7.81 11.68 9.42
CA LEU A 258 -8.40 10.50 10.03
C LEU A 258 -8.30 9.33 9.05
N ILE A 259 -7.51 8.32 9.37
CA ILE A 259 -7.44 7.09 8.58
C ILE A 259 -8.12 5.93 9.31
N VAL A 260 -8.95 5.19 8.61
CA VAL A 260 -9.65 4.00 9.11
C VAL A 260 -9.21 2.78 8.31
N TYR A 261 -8.74 1.74 8.98
CA TYR A 261 -8.42 0.44 8.38
C TYR A 261 -9.50 -0.58 8.75
N ASP A 262 -10.31 -0.97 7.81
CA ASP A 262 -11.40 -1.95 8.02
C ASP A 262 -11.24 -3.16 7.09
N ASP A 263 -10.61 -4.29 7.50
CA ASP A 263 -10.01 -4.50 8.82
C ASP A 263 -8.57 -5.06 8.72
N LEU A 264 -7.78 -4.81 9.75
CA LEU A 264 -6.39 -5.30 9.83
C LEU A 264 -6.30 -6.80 10.07
N SER A 265 -7.35 -7.47 10.53
CA SER A 265 -7.37 -8.94 10.63
C SER A 265 -7.29 -9.59 9.25
N LYS A 266 -8.02 -9.06 8.27
CA LYS A 266 -7.94 -9.54 6.87
C LYS A 266 -6.60 -9.21 6.24
N HIS A 267 -6.01 -8.06 6.56
CA HIS A 267 -4.65 -7.73 6.17
C HIS A 267 -3.64 -8.78 6.68
N ALA A 268 -3.75 -9.18 7.95
CA ALA A 268 -2.90 -10.23 8.52
C ALA A 268 -3.10 -11.59 7.81
N VAL A 269 -4.34 -11.94 7.44
CA VAL A 269 -4.63 -13.16 6.66
C VAL A 269 -3.99 -13.09 5.27
N ALA A 270 -4.09 -11.95 4.59
CA ALA A 270 -3.44 -11.76 3.29
C ALA A 270 -1.90 -11.90 3.41
N TYR A 271 -1.30 -11.30 4.42
CA TYR A 271 0.13 -11.44 4.69
C TYR A 271 0.54 -12.87 5.00
N ARG A 272 -0.27 -13.61 5.79
CA ARG A 272 -0.05 -15.04 6.03
C ARG A 272 -0.04 -15.84 4.73
N ALA A 273 -1.01 -15.62 3.86
CA ALA A 273 -1.09 -16.30 2.57
C ALA A 273 0.18 -16.05 1.73
N LEU A 274 0.58 -14.78 1.58
CA LEU A 274 1.79 -14.42 0.83
C LEU A 274 3.06 -15.02 1.45
N SER A 275 3.17 -15.01 2.78
CA SER A 275 4.34 -15.54 3.49
C SER A 275 4.48 -17.04 3.32
N LEU A 276 3.37 -17.78 3.32
CA LEU A 276 3.37 -19.23 3.06
C LEU A 276 3.77 -19.54 1.62
N LEU A 277 3.28 -18.77 0.65
CA LEU A 277 3.64 -18.91 -0.76
C LEU A 277 5.11 -18.57 -1.04
N LEU A 278 5.69 -17.64 -0.29
CA LEU A 278 7.12 -17.31 -0.31
C LEU A 278 7.98 -18.31 0.51
N GLU A 279 7.39 -19.40 0.99
CA GLU A 279 8.05 -20.45 1.77
C GLU A 279 8.71 -19.95 3.07
N ARG A 280 8.21 -18.84 3.66
CA ARG A 280 8.67 -18.36 4.95
C ARG A 280 8.19 -19.30 6.05
N SER A 281 9.05 -19.54 7.04
CA SER A 281 8.73 -20.41 8.16
C SER A 281 7.51 -19.93 8.93
N PRO A 282 6.43 -20.74 9.03
CA PRO A 282 5.23 -20.37 9.76
C PRO A 282 5.43 -20.43 11.27
N GLY A 283 4.81 -19.52 12.00
CA GLY A 283 4.65 -19.56 13.44
C GLY A 283 3.29 -20.12 13.86
N ARG A 284 2.78 -19.68 15.00
CA ARG A 284 1.48 -20.09 15.53
C ARG A 284 0.35 -19.74 14.54
N GLU A 285 -0.57 -20.68 14.31
CA GLU A 285 -1.69 -20.56 13.37
C GLU A 285 -1.26 -20.22 11.93
N ALA A 286 -0.03 -20.64 11.57
CA ALA A 286 0.62 -20.38 10.31
C ALA A 286 0.89 -18.88 10.00
N TYR A 287 0.77 -17.99 10.97
CA TYR A 287 1.20 -16.61 10.81
C TYR A 287 2.72 -16.51 10.84
N PRO A 288 3.34 -15.66 10.01
CA PRO A 288 4.77 -15.38 10.12
C PRO A 288 5.06 -14.66 11.44
N GLY A 289 6.27 -14.88 11.99
CA GLY A 289 6.65 -14.36 13.30
C GLY A 289 6.69 -12.83 13.38
N ASP A 290 6.78 -12.15 12.25
CA ASP A 290 6.85 -10.69 12.13
C ASP A 290 5.48 -10.01 11.88
N VAL A 291 4.36 -10.72 11.97
CA VAL A 291 3.03 -10.15 11.73
C VAL A 291 2.71 -8.97 12.66
N PHE A 292 3.19 -9.00 13.89
CA PHE A 292 3.03 -7.88 14.82
C PHE A 292 3.84 -6.66 14.36
N TYR A 293 5.07 -6.85 13.91
CA TYR A 293 5.92 -5.79 13.39
C TYR A 293 5.31 -5.13 12.15
N LEU A 294 4.63 -5.91 11.30
CA LEU A 294 3.89 -5.42 10.15
C LEU A 294 2.87 -4.33 10.52
N HIS A 295 2.05 -4.60 11.53
CA HIS A 295 1.04 -3.64 11.99
C HIS A 295 1.63 -2.50 12.82
N SER A 296 2.64 -2.76 13.65
CA SER A 296 3.24 -1.71 14.47
C SER A 296 3.91 -0.64 13.60
N ARG A 297 4.72 -1.03 12.61
CA ARG A 297 5.36 -0.06 11.70
C ARG A 297 4.35 0.72 10.84
N LEU A 298 3.23 0.10 10.45
CA LEU A 298 2.15 0.78 9.76
C LEU A 298 1.52 1.87 10.62
N LEU A 299 1.17 1.51 11.87
CA LEU A 299 0.47 2.41 12.78
C LEU A 299 1.36 3.52 13.36
N GLU A 300 2.68 3.31 13.41
CA GLU A 300 3.63 4.35 13.85
C GLU A 300 3.85 5.45 12.80
N ARG A 301 3.66 5.16 11.53
CA ARG A 301 3.87 6.13 10.43
C ARG A 301 2.89 7.31 10.48
N CYS A 302 1.66 7.07 10.92
CA CYS A 302 0.60 8.09 10.96
C CYS A 302 0.68 9.01 12.18
N LEU A 303 1.80 9.01 12.91
CA LEU A 303 1.92 9.73 14.17
C LEU A 303 2.98 10.84 14.10
N LEU A 304 2.52 12.09 13.97
CA LEU A 304 3.34 13.28 14.29
C LEU A 304 3.23 13.67 15.77
N TYR A 305 2.47 12.93 16.56
CA TYR A 305 2.20 13.24 17.97
C TYR A 305 2.57 12.07 18.86
N THR A 306 3.12 12.37 20.03
CA THR A 306 3.27 11.41 21.13
C THR A 306 2.05 11.51 22.03
N SER A 307 1.32 10.42 22.18
CA SER A 307 0.28 10.32 23.20
C SER A 307 0.90 9.72 24.46
N PRO A 308 0.94 10.44 25.59
CA PRO A 308 1.23 9.78 26.86
C PRO A 308 0.11 8.76 27.12
N SER A 309 0.49 7.51 27.32
CA SER A 309 -0.46 6.49 27.75
C SER A 309 -1.19 6.96 29.03
N PRO A 310 -2.50 6.71 29.19
CA PRO A 310 -3.18 6.98 30.45
C PRO A 310 -2.49 6.38 31.67
N ARG A 311 -1.73 5.26 31.48
CA ARG A 311 -0.90 4.66 32.52
C ARG A 311 0.33 5.50 32.88
N ASP A 312 0.89 6.25 31.98
CA ASP A 312 2.08 7.09 32.22
C ASP A 312 1.71 8.34 33.03
N ARG A 313 0.47 8.86 32.87
CA ARG A 313 -0.05 9.94 33.71
C ARG A 313 -0.24 9.54 35.18
N GLN A 314 -0.51 8.26 35.46
CA GLN A 314 -0.68 7.78 36.84
C GLN A 314 0.66 7.57 37.56
N LYS A 315 1.75 7.40 36.88
CA LYS A 315 3.10 7.24 37.44
C LYS A 315 3.79 8.57 37.77
N SER A 316 3.31 9.69 37.23
CA SER A 316 3.89 11.01 37.44
C SER A 316 3.19 11.85 38.54
N ARG A 317 2.34 11.22 39.33
CA ARG A 317 1.69 11.78 40.56
C ARG A 317 2.21 11.00 41.78
#